data_9e583b12894713695daac45206f4c57a
#
_entry.id   9e583b12894713695daac45206f4c57a
#
_cell.length_a   1.000
_cell.length_b   1.000
_cell.length_c   1.000
_cell.angle_alpha   90.00
_cell.angle_beta   90.00
_cell.angle_gamma   90.00
#
_symmetry.space_group_name_H-M   'P 1'
#
loop_
_entity.id
_entity.type
_entity.pdbx_description
1 polymer ?
#
loop_
_entity_poly.entity_id
_entity_poly.type
_entity_poly.pdbx_seq_one_letter_code
_entity_poly.pdbx_strand_id
1 'polypeptide(L)'
;MNKKINRRNFLKFSGAGVASALAASTGLVSWTPRAEAATINQTFYITEGTITQPDDVDVYFKGFSPDTASLTVPGAQMIVQEGDTVNITINNTLGTDHSFVIDGLVDSGVIAGGSSKTVSFIASSAGSYLYYDGLNAPYNRLVGLHGAFAVMPSGSSNELYAGSATFVQQYSWVTNDIDPAWHTNISNGVTPTSTFKPYYFTINGRSMRVPDHPDYGNPAIDSGYATDTRLEGSIGDRALVRILNAGHCMHSVHFHANHVEWLARNGQARADVWKKDTLLLPNNKGSLDVIYPYEVPPDSWPQVTTGSFPMHFHDEMTQTAGGGLYQFGLATTIAFK
;
A
#
# COMPACT_ATOMS: atom_id res chain seq x y z
N MET A 1 -14.08 22.47 -11.05
CA MET A 1 -12.79 23.19 -11.33
C MET A 1 -11.67 22.48 -10.60
N ASN A 2 -10.99 21.54 -11.26
CA ASN A 2 -9.86 20.80 -10.67
C ASN A 2 -8.61 21.68 -10.66
N LYS A 3 -8.20 22.17 -9.50
CA LYS A 3 -6.90 22.81 -9.33
C LYS A 3 -5.81 21.73 -9.33
N LYS A 4 -5.08 21.61 -10.44
CA LYS A 4 -3.83 20.83 -10.49
C LYS A 4 -2.83 21.46 -9.51
N ILE A 5 -2.38 20.67 -8.53
CA ILE A 5 -1.31 21.08 -7.62
C ILE A 5 0.00 21.08 -8.42
N ASN A 6 0.64 22.23 -8.54
CA ASN A 6 1.89 22.38 -9.28
C ASN A 6 3.07 21.92 -8.41
N ARG A 7 4.05 21.20 -8.99
CA ARG A 7 5.29 20.71 -8.32
C ARG A 7 5.99 21.77 -7.46
N ARG A 8 5.89 23.03 -7.83
CA ARG A 8 6.51 24.15 -7.12
C ARG A 8 5.80 24.52 -5.80
N ASN A 9 4.53 24.21 -5.64
CA ASN A 9 3.78 24.42 -4.40
C ASN A 9 3.98 23.27 -3.41
N PHE A 10 4.30 22.08 -3.89
CA PHE A 10 4.64 20.89 -3.10
C PHE A 10 5.92 21.14 -2.27
N LEU A 11 6.94 21.77 -2.84
CA LEU A 11 8.23 22.02 -2.18
C LEU A 11 8.19 23.14 -1.12
N LYS A 12 7.11 23.92 -1.04
CA LYS A 12 6.99 25.00 -0.02
C LYS A 12 6.45 24.53 1.33
N PHE A 13 5.98 23.29 1.43
CA PHE A 13 5.49 22.70 2.68
C PHE A 13 6.55 21.91 3.47
N SER A 14 7.80 21.85 2.99
CA SER A 14 8.90 21.10 3.62
C SER A 14 9.69 21.90 4.65
N GLY A 15 9.03 22.79 5.36
CA GLY A 15 9.63 23.48 6.51
C GLY A 15 8.90 23.12 7.79
N ALA A 16 9.57 22.37 8.66
CA ALA A 16 9.21 21.95 10.01
C ALA A 16 8.24 20.75 10.11
N GLY A 17 8.77 19.54 10.26
CA GLY A 17 8.14 18.43 11.02
C GLY A 17 6.87 17.81 10.45
N VAL A 18 6.64 17.88 9.14
CA VAL A 18 5.44 17.27 8.52
C VAL A 18 5.84 15.91 7.94
N ALA A 19 5.22 14.83 8.44
CA ALA A 19 5.22 13.56 7.72
C ALA A 19 4.65 13.82 6.33
N SER A 20 5.35 13.38 5.28
CA SER A 20 4.83 13.44 3.91
C SER A 20 3.67 12.47 3.80
N ALA A 21 2.46 12.89 4.18
CA ALA A 21 1.24 12.18 3.84
C ALA A 21 1.03 12.33 2.34
N LEU A 22 1.54 11.38 1.55
CA LEU A 22 1.27 11.29 0.14
C LEU A 22 -0.10 10.64 -0.05
N ALA A 23 -0.82 11.07 -1.08
CA ALA A 23 -2.06 10.42 -1.48
C ALA A 23 -1.80 8.91 -1.63
N ALA A 24 -2.62 8.08 -1.02
CA ALA A 24 -2.45 6.64 -0.92
C ALA A 24 -2.41 5.90 -2.28
N SER A 25 -2.71 6.60 -3.38
CA SER A 25 -2.91 6.00 -4.70
C SER A 25 -1.63 5.72 -5.48
N THR A 26 -0.56 6.51 -5.34
CA THR A 26 0.58 6.43 -6.27
C THR A 26 1.65 5.40 -5.91
N GLY A 27 1.60 4.80 -4.74
CA GLY A 27 2.64 3.86 -4.29
C GLY A 27 4.04 4.46 -4.17
N LEU A 28 4.41 5.42 -5.01
CA LEU A 28 5.72 6.09 -4.98
C LEU A 28 5.88 6.96 -3.74
N VAL A 29 6.95 6.76 -3.02
CA VAL A 29 7.23 7.45 -1.75
C VAL A 29 8.47 8.32 -1.86
N SER A 30 8.32 9.60 -1.59
CA SER A 30 9.45 10.51 -1.46
C SER A 30 9.98 10.48 -0.03
N TRP A 31 11.29 10.36 0.10
CA TRP A 31 11.98 10.39 1.38
C TRP A 31 13.19 11.32 1.31
N THR A 32 13.37 12.11 2.34
CA THR A 32 14.58 12.91 2.54
C THR A 32 15.17 12.56 3.90
N PRO A 33 16.39 12.03 3.95
CA PRO A 33 17.05 11.68 5.20
C PRO A 33 17.24 12.89 6.09
N ARG A 34 17.20 12.66 7.39
CA ARG A 34 17.45 13.67 8.41
C ARG A 34 18.60 13.23 9.29
N ALA A 35 19.41 14.19 9.73
CA ALA A 35 20.53 13.90 10.64
C ALA A 35 20.04 13.57 12.06
N GLU A 36 18.87 14.10 12.45
CA GLU A 36 18.33 13.97 13.80
C GLU A 36 16.88 13.45 13.76
N ALA A 37 16.47 12.77 14.82
CA ALA A 37 15.09 12.36 15.04
C ALA A 37 14.18 13.60 15.20
N ALA A 38 12.96 13.47 14.73
CA ALA A 38 11.98 14.55 14.77
C ALA A 38 10.69 14.09 15.48
N THR A 39 9.83 15.05 15.79
CA THR A 39 8.44 14.77 16.18
C THR A 39 7.56 14.87 14.96
N ILE A 40 6.87 13.80 14.65
CA ILE A 40 5.96 13.66 13.49
C ILE A 40 4.54 13.64 14.03
N ASN A 41 3.68 14.51 13.50
CA ASN A 41 2.26 14.57 13.88
C ASN A 41 1.40 14.20 12.68
N GLN A 42 0.46 13.28 12.87
CA GLN A 42 -0.50 12.85 11.85
C GLN A 42 -1.90 12.85 12.45
N THR A 43 -2.88 13.23 11.64
CA THR A 43 -4.30 13.13 12.02
C THR A 43 -5.02 12.26 11.00
N PHE A 44 -5.83 11.34 11.50
CA PHE A 44 -6.75 10.52 10.72
C PHE A 44 -8.19 10.73 11.20
N TYR A 45 -9.11 10.58 10.27
CA TYR A 45 -10.54 10.49 10.52
C TYR A 45 -11.01 9.12 10.08
N ILE A 46 -11.70 8.40 10.96
CA ILE A 46 -12.36 7.16 10.57
C ILE A 46 -13.67 7.55 9.90
N THR A 47 -13.75 7.29 8.59
CA THR A 47 -14.89 7.59 7.74
C THR A 47 -15.41 6.32 7.08
N GLU A 48 -16.62 6.37 6.51
CA GLU A 48 -17.24 5.27 5.78
C GLU A 48 -17.92 5.76 4.51
N GLY A 49 -18.17 4.86 3.58
CA GLY A 49 -18.82 5.15 2.32
C GLY A 49 -18.71 3.99 1.34
N THR A 50 -18.94 4.26 0.05
CA THR A 50 -18.82 3.27 -1.01
C THR A 50 -17.68 3.61 -1.97
N ILE A 51 -17.08 2.58 -2.56
CA ILE A 51 -16.11 2.70 -3.66
C ILE A 51 -16.62 1.84 -4.80
N THR A 52 -16.81 2.46 -5.96
CA THR A 52 -17.24 1.78 -7.18
C THR A 52 -16.10 0.88 -7.71
N GLN A 53 -16.41 -0.37 -7.97
CA GLN A 53 -15.50 -1.38 -8.50
C GLN A 53 -15.48 -1.36 -10.03
N PRO A 54 -14.56 -2.09 -10.72
CA PRO A 54 -14.42 -2.06 -12.17
C PRO A 54 -15.65 -2.50 -12.98
N ASP A 55 -16.59 -3.19 -12.37
CA ASP A 55 -17.87 -3.64 -12.94
C ASP A 55 -19.05 -2.76 -12.56
N ASP A 56 -18.77 -1.51 -12.14
CA ASP A 56 -19.76 -0.51 -11.70
C ASP A 56 -20.56 -0.90 -10.45
N VAL A 57 -20.06 -1.87 -9.67
CA VAL A 57 -20.66 -2.26 -8.38
C VAL A 57 -20.10 -1.42 -7.25
N ASP A 58 -20.96 -0.76 -6.49
CA ASP A 58 -20.61 -0.03 -5.29
C ASP A 58 -20.44 -0.98 -4.11
N VAL A 59 -19.25 -0.97 -3.51
CA VAL A 59 -18.92 -1.75 -2.31
C VAL A 59 -18.66 -0.81 -1.15
N TYR A 60 -19.21 -1.14 0.02
CA TYR A 60 -19.02 -0.38 1.26
C TYR A 60 -17.62 -0.53 1.81
N PHE A 61 -17.06 0.58 2.32
CA PHE A 61 -15.76 0.61 3.00
C PHE A 61 -15.79 1.53 4.22
N LYS A 62 -14.83 1.31 5.11
CA LYS A 62 -14.36 2.24 6.12
C LYS A 62 -12.91 2.60 5.83
N GLY A 63 -12.45 3.80 6.20
CA GLY A 63 -11.07 4.21 5.94
C GLY A 63 -10.50 5.13 7.01
N PHE A 64 -9.17 5.11 7.15
CA PHE A 64 -8.41 6.14 7.85
C PHE A 64 -8.15 7.30 6.88
N SER A 65 -9.03 8.27 6.86
CA SER A 65 -9.06 9.35 5.87
C SER A 65 -8.37 10.63 6.37
N PRO A 66 -7.89 11.51 5.48
CA PRO A 66 -7.23 12.75 5.88
C PRO A 66 -8.20 13.81 6.42
N ASP A 67 -9.47 13.69 6.09
CA ASP A 67 -10.55 14.58 6.51
C ASP A 67 -11.89 13.84 6.61
N THR A 68 -12.95 14.55 7.01
CA THR A 68 -14.29 13.98 7.18
C THR A 68 -15.11 13.92 5.89
N ALA A 69 -14.65 14.54 4.81
CA ALA A 69 -15.35 14.64 3.53
C ALA A 69 -14.91 13.59 2.51
N SER A 70 -13.80 12.91 2.78
CA SER A 70 -13.25 11.89 1.90
C SER A 70 -13.31 10.50 2.53
N LEU A 71 -13.34 9.48 1.68
CA LEU A 71 -13.06 8.09 2.04
C LEU A 71 -11.78 7.67 1.34
N THR A 72 -10.79 7.24 2.11
CA THR A 72 -9.49 6.84 1.58
C THR A 72 -9.15 5.42 2.01
N VAL A 73 -8.98 4.51 1.05
CA VAL A 73 -8.61 3.11 1.27
C VAL A 73 -7.54 2.69 0.24
N PRO A 74 -6.39 2.22 0.69
CA PRO A 74 -5.89 2.24 2.06
C PRO A 74 -5.74 3.67 2.59
N GLY A 75 -5.66 3.83 3.90
CA GLY A 75 -5.34 5.13 4.51
C GLY A 75 -3.98 5.67 4.07
N ALA A 76 -3.73 6.96 4.32
CA ALA A 76 -2.51 7.63 3.85
C ALA A 76 -1.24 6.90 4.30
N GLN A 77 -0.32 6.72 3.37
CA GLN A 77 0.99 6.15 3.66
C GLN A 77 1.81 7.11 4.52
N MET A 78 2.42 6.57 5.57
CA MET A 78 3.34 7.30 6.44
C MET A 78 4.76 6.76 6.27
N ILE A 79 5.73 7.68 6.28
CA ILE A 79 7.15 7.35 6.32
C ILE A 79 7.87 8.21 7.35
N VAL A 80 8.61 7.57 8.24
CA VAL A 80 9.34 8.18 9.34
C VAL A 80 10.76 7.61 9.43
N GLN A 81 11.58 8.10 10.34
CA GLN A 81 12.93 7.61 10.59
C GLN A 81 13.02 6.95 11.97
N GLU A 82 13.92 5.99 12.12
CA GLU A 82 14.25 5.43 13.43
C GLU A 82 14.60 6.54 14.42
N GLY A 83 14.02 6.46 15.60
CA GLY A 83 14.16 7.46 16.66
C GLY A 83 13.12 8.56 16.62
N ASP A 84 12.34 8.71 15.54
CA ASP A 84 11.27 9.71 15.51
C ASP A 84 10.21 9.44 16.58
N THR A 85 9.74 10.50 17.22
CA THR A 85 8.54 10.47 18.03
C THR A 85 7.33 10.69 17.13
N VAL A 86 6.43 9.73 17.07
CA VAL A 86 5.24 9.77 16.20
C VAL A 86 4.00 9.96 17.05
N ASN A 87 3.28 11.04 16.80
CA ASN A 87 1.99 11.35 17.42
C ASN A 87 0.90 11.16 16.37
N ILE A 88 -0.05 10.25 16.62
CA ILE A 88 -1.18 10.03 15.72
C ILE A 88 -2.47 10.35 16.46
N THR A 89 -3.22 11.32 15.94
CA THR A 89 -4.57 11.65 16.43
C THR A 89 -5.59 10.96 15.52
N ILE A 90 -6.42 10.12 16.10
CA ILE A 90 -7.49 9.42 15.40
C ILE A 90 -8.83 9.99 15.88
N ASN A 91 -9.58 10.58 14.95
CA ASN A 91 -10.93 11.05 15.18
C ASN A 91 -11.91 10.01 14.65
N ASN A 92 -12.54 9.29 15.54
CA ASN A 92 -13.57 8.32 15.16
C ASN A 92 -14.89 9.07 14.92
N THR A 93 -15.26 9.26 13.67
CA THR A 93 -16.50 9.97 13.30
C THR A 93 -17.72 9.06 13.23
N LEU A 94 -17.51 7.73 13.38
CA LEU A 94 -18.57 6.73 13.31
C LEU A 94 -19.19 6.47 14.69
N GLY A 95 -20.36 5.85 14.71
CA GLY A 95 -21.03 5.47 15.94
C GLY A 95 -20.52 4.18 16.60
N THR A 96 -19.61 3.47 15.96
CA THR A 96 -19.01 2.20 16.44
C THR A 96 -17.61 2.41 16.98
N ASP A 97 -17.19 1.54 17.89
CA ASP A 97 -15.84 1.56 18.46
C ASP A 97 -14.82 1.07 17.44
N HIS A 98 -13.65 1.69 17.43
CA HIS A 98 -12.52 1.38 16.57
C HIS A 98 -11.20 1.40 17.34
N SER A 99 -10.09 1.02 16.70
CA SER A 99 -8.74 1.14 17.24
C SER A 99 -7.73 1.53 16.16
N PHE A 100 -6.51 1.81 16.59
CA PHE A 100 -5.37 2.02 15.71
C PHE A 100 -4.18 1.23 16.25
N VAL A 101 -3.68 0.31 15.44
CA VAL A 101 -2.60 -0.60 15.83
C VAL A 101 -1.51 -0.59 14.75
N ILE A 102 -0.25 -0.56 15.19
CA ILE A 102 0.92 -0.94 14.41
C ILE A 102 1.64 -2.00 15.23
N ASP A 103 1.66 -3.24 14.75
CA ASP A 103 2.22 -4.37 15.50
C ASP A 103 3.66 -4.07 15.94
N GLY A 104 3.93 -4.27 17.21
CA GLY A 104 5.24 -4.02 17.83
C GLY A 104 5.60 -2.56 18.12
N LEU A 105 4.77 -1.60 17.70
CA LEU A 105 5.02 -0.16 17.90
C LEU A 105 3.95 0.50 18.77
N VAL A 106 2.68 0.34 18.45
CA VAL A 106 1.59 1.01 19.17
C VAL A 106 0.27 0.24 19.08
N ASP A 107 -0.49 0.30 20.16
CA ASP A 107 -1.91 -0.08 20.21
C ASP A 107 -2.66 1.01 20.96
N SER A 108 -3.63 1.63 20.28
CA SER A 108 -4.46 2.67 20.92
C SER A 108 -5.44 2.12 21.96
N GLY A 109 -5.72 0.81 21.94
CA GLY A 109 -6.92 0.28 22.55
C GLY A 109 -8.17 0.89 21.93
N VAL A 110 -9.29 0.83 22.65
CA VAL A 110 -10.59 1.33 22.16
C VAL A 110 -10.59 2.84 21.97
N ILE A 111 -11.11 3.26 20.81
CA ILE A 111 -11.49 4.64 20.47
C ILE A 111 -13.01 4.62 20.30
N ALA A 112 -13.74 5.10 21.29
CA ALA A 112 -15.20 5.04 21.27
C ALA A 112 -15.80 5.82 20.10
N GLY A 113 -16.99 5.42 19.67
CA GLY A 113 -17.73 6.09 18.63
C GLY A 113 -17.93 7.58 18.93
N GLY A 114 -17.71 8.46 17.96
CA GLY A 114 -17.79 9.91 18.10
C GLY A 114 -16.67 10.54 18.94
N SER A 115 -15.62 9.79 19.31
CA SER A 115 -14.52 10.30 20.15
C SER A 115 -13.21 10.44 19.39
N SER A 116 -12.22 11.03 20.03
CA SER A 116 -10.87 11.21 19.50
C SER A 116 -9.83 10.68 20.48
N LYS A 117 -8.75 10.12 19.96
CA LYS A 117 -7.62 9.64 20.74
C LYS A 117 -6.30 9.97 20.06
N THR A 118 -5.33 10.42 20.84
CA THR A 118 -3.95 10.59 20.37
C THR A 118 -3.08 9.52 21.00
N VAL A 119 -2.32 8.83 20.17
CA VAL A 119 -1.26 7.90 20.58
C VAL A 119 0.09 8.49 20.26
N SER A 120 1.09 8.21 21.12
CA SER A 120 2.47 8.65 20.92
C SER A 120 3.41 7.46 21.13
N PHE A 121 4.35 7.27 20.20
CA PHE A 121 5.34 6.20 20.26
C PHE A 121 6.64 6.61 19.57
N ILE A 122 7.71 5.85 19.82
CA ILE A 122 8.98 6.01 19.11
C ILE A 122 9.04 4.98 17.98
N ALA A 123 9.39 5.42 16.77
CA ALA A 123 9.67 4.55 15.65
C ALA A 123 11.02 3.82 15.91
N SER A 124 10.97 2.67 16.56
CA SER A 124 12.15 2.03 17.17
C SER A 124 12.93 1.13 16.23
N SER A 125 12.38 0.70 15.10
CA SER A 125 13.02 -0.25 14.20
C SER A 125 12.69 0.03 12.74
N ALA A 126 13.70 0.06 11.89
CA ALA A 126 13.53 0.19 10.44
C ALA A 126 12.75 -1.00 9.87
N GLY A 127 11.88 -0.74 8.90
CA GLY A 127 11.08 -1.77 8.24
C GLY A 127 9.77 -1.26 7.68
N SER A 128 8.97 -2.23 7.21
CA SER A 128 7.65 -2.01 6.63
C SER A 128 6.57 -2.57 7.53
N TYR A 129 5.58 -1.75 7.85
CA TYR A 129 4.51 -2.07 8.79
C TYR A 129 3.15 -1.76 8.18
N LEU A 130 2.16 -2.55 8.55
CA LEU A 130 0.75 -2.24 8.33
C LEU A 130 0.20 -1.56 9.59
N TYR A 131 -0.43 -0.39 9.45
CA TYR A 131 -1.33 0.09 10.49
C TYR A 131 -2.75 -0.35 10.18
N TYR A 132 -3.55 -0.66 11.20
CA TYR A 132 -4.88 -1.20 11.00
C TYR A 132 -5.77 -1.03 12.24
N ASP A 133 -7.08 -1.25 12.07
CA ASP A 133 -8.00 -1.41 13.20
C ASP A 133 -7.94 -2.85 13.72
N GLY A 134 -7.51 -3.00 14.97
CA GLY A 134 -7.40 -4.29 15.67
C GLY A 134 -8.68 -4.76 16.33
N LEU A 135 -9.69 -3.88 16.48
CA LEU A 135 -11.00 -4.29 17.01
C LEU A 135 -11.78 -5.07 15.94
N ASN A 136 -12.58 -6.01 16.39
CA ASN A 136 -13.42 -6.86 15.53
C ASN A 136 -12.60 -7.50 14.38
N ALA A 137 -11.38 -7.96 14.70
CA ALA A 137 -10.49 -8.57 13.71
C ALA A 137 -11.09 -9.90 13.16
N PRO A 138 -10.93 -10.18 11.86
CA PRO A 138 -10.19 -9.38 10.86
C PRO A 138 -11.06 -8.33 10.15
N TYR A 139 -12.35 -8.20 10.49
CA TYR A 139 -13.37 -7.54 9.68
C TYR A 139 -13.08 -6.06 9.43
N ASN A 140 -12.76 -5.29 10.49
CA ASN A 140 -12.50 -3.86 10.34
C ASN A 140 -11.30 -3.56 9.43
N ARG A 141 -10.24 -4.39 9.51
CA ARG A 141 -9.10 -4.30 8.60
C ARG A 141 -9.52 -4.61 7.16
N LEU A 142 -10.28 -5.70 6.93
CA LEU A 142 -10.69 -6.13 5.59
C LEU A 142 -11.56 -5.10 4.89
N VAL A 143 -12.44 -4.41 5.62
CA VAL A 143 -13.30 -3.37 5.01
C VAL A 143 -12.60 -2.04 4.78
N GLY A 144 -11.27 -1.96 5.01
CA GLY A 144 -10.48 -0.81 4.57
C GLY A 144 -9.78 -0.03 5.68
N LEU A 145 -9.99 -0.35 6.97
CA LEU A 145 -9.28 0.32 8.06
C LEU A 145 -7.84 -0.20 8.18
N HIS A 146 -7.03 0.11 7.18
CA HIS A 146 -5.61 -0.22 7.11
C HIS A 146 -4.83 0.79 6.26
N GLY A 147 -3.50 0.76 6.38
CA GLY A 147 -2.59 1.52 5.52
C GLY A 147 -1.12 1.20 5.81
N ALA A 148 -0.22 1.79 5.03
CA ALA A 148 1.22 1.52 5.12
C ALA A 148 1.93 2.50 6.05
N PHE A 149 2.81 1.96 6.87
CA PHE A 149 3.74 2.71 7.71
C PHE A 149 5.16 2.18 7.47
N ALA A 150 6.10 3.05 7.15
CA ALA A 150 7.48 2.69 6.92
C ALA A 150 8.41 3.46 7.87
N VAL A 151 9.36 2.75 8.44
CA VAL A 151 10.44 3.33 9.24
C VAL A 151 11.74 3.17 8.45
N MET A 152 12.38 4.30 8.14
CA MET A 152 13.69 4.33 7.49
C MET A 152 14.80 4.23 8.53
N PRO A 153 15.93 3.59 8.23
CA PRO A 153 17.06 3.54 9.14
C PRO A 153 17.58 4.93 9.50
N SER A 154 18.05 5.11 10.71
CA SER A 154 18.71 6.36 11.15
C SER A 154 20.01 6.58 10.38
N GLY A 155 20.25 7.81 9.92
CA GLY A 155 21.49 8.18 9.22
C GLY A 155 21.66 7.58 7.84
N SER A 156 20.75 6.70 7.38
CA SER A 156 20.77 6.14 6.03
C SER A 156 19.76 6.84 5.13
N SER A 157 20.16 7.06 3.89
CA SER A 157 19.31 7.70 2.90
C SER A 157 18.45 6.72 2.11
N ASN A 158 18.96 5.56 1.78
CA ASN A 158 18.39 4.73 0.70
C ASN A 158 18.56 3.23 0.99
N GLU A 159 18.30 2.80 2.21
CA GLU A 159 18.34 1.40 2.64
C GLU A 159 17.03 1.01 3.33
N LEU A 160 16.63 -0.26 3.24
CA LEU A 160 15.50 -0.80 3.98
C LEU A 160 15.82 -0.92 5.48
N TYR A 161 16.99 -1.44 5.78
CA TYR A 161 17.63 -1.53 7.09
C TYR A 161 19.14 -1.30 6.92
N ALA A 162 19.83 -0.94 7.97
CA ALA A 162 21.27 -0.64 7.92
C ALA A 162 22.05 -1.79 7.25
N GLY A 163 22.78 -1.47 6.18
CA GLY A 163 23.58 -2.40 5.40
C GLY A 163 22.80 -3.21 4.37
N SER A 164 21.53 -2.95 4.15
CA SER A 164 20.78 -3.55 3.04
C SER A 164 21.18 -2.94 1.69
N ALA A 165 20.70 -3.54 0.60
CA ALA A 165 20.87 -2.98 -0.73
C ALA A 165 20.25 -1.57 -0.81
N THR A 166 20.98 -0.65 -1.47
CA THR A 166 20.53 0.72 -1.69
C THR A 166 19.54 0.82 -2.84
N PHE A 167 18.69 1.87 -2.84
CA PHE A 167 17.73 2.15 -3.89
C PHE A 167 17.71 3.65 -4.23
N VAL A 168 17.19 4.01 -5.41
CA VAL A 168 17.02 5.40 -5.84
C VAL A 168 15.58 5.87 -5.66
N GLN A 169 14.63 4.95 -5.56
CA GLN A 169 13.22 5.23 -5.32
C GLN A 169 12.56 4.09 -4.56
N GLN A 170 11.45 4.37 -3.90
CA GLN A 170 10.70 3.34 -3.16
C GLN A 170 9.20 3.46 -3.39
N TYR A 171 8.55 2.32 -3.31
CA TYR A 171 7.11 2.16 -3.46
C TYR A 171 6.55 1.40 -2.27
N SER A 172 5.30 1.69 -1.90
CA SER A 172 4.53 0.86 -1.00
C SER A 172 3.26 0.39 -1.66
N TRP A 173 3.04 -0.90 -1.65
CA TRP A 173 1.82 -1.54 -2.12
C TRP A 173 1.11 -2.19 -0.94
N VAL A 174 -0.15 -1.82 -0.75
CA VAL A 174 -1.05 -2.48 0.20
C VAL A 174 -2.06 -3.27 -0.60
N THR A 175 -2.01 -4.60 -0.48
CA THR A 175 -3.00 -5.49 -1.11
C THR A 175 -4.21 -5.70 -0.20
N ASN A 176 -5.38 -5.85 -0.80
CA ASN A 176 -6.61 -6.23 -0.08
C ASN A 176 -7.49 -7.14 -0.94
N ASP A 177 -8.20 -8.05 -0.28
CA ASP A 177 -9.19 -8.94 -0.85
C ASP A 177 -10.57 -8.48 -0.38
N ILE A 178 -11.52 -8.35 -1.30
CA ILE A 178 -12.81 -7.73 -1.04
C ILE A 178 -13.94 -8.74 -1.31
N ASP A 179 -14.65 -9.11 -0.27
CA ASP A 179 -15.90 -9.89 -0.36
C ASP A 179 -17.09 -8.93 -0.18
N PRO A 180 -17.84 -8.59 -1.24
CA PRO A 180 -18.94 -7.65 -1.16
C PRO A 180 -20.05 -8.05 -0.17
N ALA A 181 -20.27 -9.36 0.01
CA ALA A 181 -21.26 -9.85 0.97
C ALA A 181 -20.80 -9.59 2.43
N TRP A 182 -19.51 -9.76 2.72
CA TRP A 182 -18.95 -9.42 4.03
C TRP A 182 -19.00 -7.91 4.27
N HIS A 183 -18.64 -7.11 3.27
CA HIS A 183 -18.73 -5.65 3.37
C HIS A 183 -20.16 -5.17 3.63
N THR A 184 -21.15 -5.76 2.96
CA THR A 184 -22.59 -5.48 3.18
C THR A 184 -23.03 -5.88 4.59
N ASN A 185 -22.61 -7.05 5.09
CA ASN A 185 -22.94 -7.46 6.46
C ASN A 185 -22.39 -6.45 7.49
N ILE A 186 -21.12 -6.03 7.31
CA ILE A 186 -20.45 -5.10 8.22
C ILE A 186 -21.13 -3.71 8.17
N SER A 187 -21.55 -3.24 7.00
CA SER A 187 -22.30 -1.99 6.88
C SER A 187 -23.62 -2.00 7.65
N ASN A 188 -24.24 -3.19 7.75
CA ASN A 188 -25.47 -3.42 8.52
C ASN A 188 -25.24 -3.74 10.00
N GLY A 189 -23.99 -3.66 10.49
CA GLY A 189 -23.64 -3.99 11.87
C GLY A 189 -23.69 -5.51 12.17
N VAL A 190 -23.67 -6.35 11.14
CA VAL A 190 -23.73 -7.81 11.27
C VAL A 190 -22.35 -8.42 11.07
N THR A 191 -21.90 -9.25 12.00
CA THR A 191 -20.67 -10.03 11.85
C THR A 191 -20.86 -11.10 10.77
N PRO A 192 -20.00 -11.12 9.71
CA PRO A 192 -20.08 -12.14 8.67
C PRO A 192 -19.89 -13.56 9.24
N THR A 193 -20.76 -14.47 8.83
CA THR A 193 -20.70 -15.90 9.19
C THR A 193 -20.54 -16.82 7.97
N SER A 194 -20.68 -16.27 6.77
CA SER A 194 -20.47 -17.00 5.53
C SER A 194 -18.98 -17.26 5.26
N THR A 195 -18.67 -18.24 4.42
CA THR A 195 -17.33 -18.42 3.89
C THR A 195 -16.89 -17.15 3.13
N PHE A 196 -15.69 -16.68 3.37
CA PHE A 196 -15.09 -15.55 2.67
C PHE A 196 -14.90 -15.89 1.19
N LYS A 197 -15.48 -15.07 0.30
CA LYS A 197 -15.41 -15.23 -1.15
C LYS A 197 -15.06 -13.90 -1.79
N PRO A 198 -13.77 -13.59 -1.95
CA PRO A 198 -13.36 -12.32 -2.54
C PRO A 198 -13.72 -12.26 -4.02
N TYR A 199 -14.28 -11.14 -4.45
CA TYR A 199 -14.61 -10.83 -5.83
C TYR A 199 -13.74 -9.75 -6.43
N TYR A 200 -13.09 -8.94 -5.57
CA TYR A 200 -12.15 -7.92 -6.04
C TYR A 200 -10.86 -8.03 -5.25
N PHE A 201 -9.79 -7.71 -5.94
CA PHE A 201 -8.43 -7.73 -5.41
C PHE A 201 -7.76 -6.43 -5.80
N THR A 202 -7.14 -5.73 -4.84
CA THR A 202 -6.64 -4.39 -5.06
C THR A 202 -5.20 -4.22 -4.61
N ILE A 203 -4.45 -3.37 -5.33
CA ILE A 203 -3.21 -2.75 -4.87
C ILE A 203 -3.52 -1.28 -4.61
N ASN A 204 -3.26 -0.79 -3.40
CA ASN A 204 -3.56 0.59 -2.98
C ASN A 204 -5.00 1.02 -3.29
N GLY A 205 -5.96 0.12 -3.04
CA GLY A 205 -7.37 0.37 -3.24
C GLY A 205 -7.85 0.31 -4.70
N ARG A 206 -6.98 -0.09 -5.63
CA ARG A 206 -7.29 -0.19 -7.06
C ARG A 206 -7.21 -1.63 -7.54
N SER A 207 -8.24 -2.09 -8.23
CA SER A 207 -8.19 -3.31 -9.04
C SER A 207 -7.62 -2.94 -10.41
N MET A 208 -6.37 -3.29 -10.64
CA MET A 208 -5.64 -2.85 -11.84
C MET A 208 -5.93 -3.77 -13.02
N ARG A 209 -5.73 -3.24 -14.23
CA ARG A 209 -5.84 -3.97 -15.48
C ARG A 209 -4.44 -4.29 -16.05
N VAL A 210 -4.27 -5.52 -16.51
CA VAL A 210 -3.01 -5.95 -17.12
C VAL A 210 -2.80 -5.27 -18.48
N PRO A 211 -1.57 -4.85 -18.85
CA PRO A 211 -1.31 -4.05 -20.05
C PRO A 211 -1.76 -4.65 -21.38
N ASP A 212 -1.81 -5.97 -21.49
CA ASP A 212 -2.22 -6.68 -22.71
C ASP A 212 -3.74 -6.94 -22.82
N HIS A 213 -4.52 -6.44 -21.85
CA HIS A 213 -5.98 -6.50 -21.95
C HIS A 213 -6.47 -5.72 -23.20
N PRO A 214 -7.47 -6.21 -23.96
CA PRO A 214 -7.93 -5.58 -25.19
C PRO A 214 -8.31 -4.10 -25.07
N ASP A 215 -8.80 -3.70 -23.91
CA ASP A 215 -9.21 -2.32 -23.64
C ASP A 215 -8.08 -1.48 -23.00
N TYR A 216 -6.89 -2.03 -22.81
CA TYR A 216 -5.76 -1.29 -22.27
C TYR A 216 -5.39 -0.13 -23.19
N GLY A 217 -5.21 1.05 -22.60
CA GLY A 217 -5.04 2.29 -23.37
C GLY A 217 -6.34 3.02 -23.71
N ASN A 218 -7.51 2.47 -23.32
CA ASN A 218 -8.77 3.19 -23.43
C ASN A 218 -8.88 4.25 -22.30
N PRO A 219 -8.83 5.56 -22.63
CA PRO A 219 -8.83 6.62 -21.61
C PRO A 219 -10.06 6.60 -20.69
N ALA A 220 -11.19 6.08 -21.16
CA ALA A 220 -12.43 5.99 -20.37
C ALA A 220 -12.34 4.94 -19.27
N ILE A 221 -11.52 3.89 -19.49
CA ILE A 221 -11.33 2.79 -18.56
C ILE A 221 -10.00 2.94 -17.80
N ASP A 222 -8.95 3.44 -18.47
CA ASP A 222 -7.61 3.59 -17.90
C ASP A 222 -7.42 4.86 -17.06
N SER A 223 -8.35 5.82 -17.14
CA SER A 223 -8.26 7.07 -16.38
C SER A 223 -8.36 6.81 -14.87
N GLY A 224 -7.30 6.36 -14.26
CA GLY A 224 -7.18 6.11 -12.84
C GLY A 224 -6.74 4.69 -12.46
N TYR A 225 -6.58 3.78 -13.41
CA TYR A 225 -6.19 2.39 -13.11
C TYR A 225 -4.70 2.09 -13.35
N ALA A 226 -4.09 2.67 -14.37
CA ALA A 226 -2.80 2.20 -14.86
C ALA A 226 -1.57 2.90 -14.28
N THR A 227 -1.70 4.04 -13.60
CA THR A 227 -0.54 4.88 -13.25
C THR A 227 -0.19 4.91 -11.78
N ASP A 228 -1.11 4.53 -10.90
CA ASP A 228 -0.98 4.82 -9.48
C ASP A 228 -0.02 3.88 -8.73
N THR A 229 0.19 2.65 -9.22
CA THR A 229 1.08 1.66 -8.59
C THR A 229 2.25 1.26 -9.47
N ARG A 230 2.37 1.83 -10.67
CA ARG A 230 3.40 1.50 -11.65
C ARG A 230 4.81 1.77 -11.10
N LEU A 231 5.69 0.80 -11.30
CA LEU A 231 7.12 0.99 -11.11
C LEU A 231 7.72 1.66 -12.35
N GLU A 232 8.56 2.64 -12.15
CA GLU A 232 9.24 3.36 -13.24
C GLU A 232 10.72 3.54 -12.92
N GLY A 233 11.60 3.29 -13.89
CA GLY A 233 13.03 3.49 -13.73
C GLY A 233 13.79 3.35 -15.04
N SER A 234 15.06 3.73 -15.01
CA SER A 234 16.02 3.57 -16.11
C SER A 234 16.98 2.44 -15.81
N ILE A 235 17.60 1.89 -16.85
CA ILE A 235 18.65 0.86 -16.67
C ILE A 235 19.71 1.37 -15.68
N GLY A 236 20.01 0.54 -14.69
CA GLY A 236 20.89 0.85 -13.56
C GLY A 236 20.19 1.33 -12.30
N ASP A 237 18.92 1.76 -12.39
CA ASP A 237 18.15 2.11 -11.20
C ASP A 237 17.78 0.88 -10.37
N ARG A 238 17.47 1.12 -9.11
CA ARG A 238 16.98 0.11 -8.15
C ARG A 238 15.81 0.71 -7.40
N ALA A 239 14.68 0.00 -7.37
CA ALA A 239 13.49 0.42 -6.66
C ALA A 239 13.20 -0.51 -5.48
N LEU A 240 13.07 0.04 -4.27
CA LEU A 240 12.52 -0.71 -3.15
C LEU A 240 11.00 -0.80 -3.29
N VAL A 241 10.46 -2.01 -3.24
CA VAL A 241 9.01 -2.24 -3.22
C VAL A 241 8.64 -2.89 -1.89
N ARG A 242 7.89 -2.17 -1.07
CA ARG A 242 7.31 -2.63 0.19
C ARG A 242 5.92 -3.14 -0.09
N ILE A 243 5.67 -4.43 0.11
CA ILE A 243 4.38 -5.08 -0.19
C ILE A 243 3.77 -5.56 1.11
N LEU A 244 2.60 -5.01 1.44
CA LEU A 244 1.88 -5.26 2.70
C LEU A 244 0.52 -5.87 2.40
N ASN A 245 0.19 -6.98 3.04
CA ASN A 245 -1.08 -7.67 2.83
C ASN A 245 -2.09 -7.31 3.92
N ALA A 246 -3.03 -6.43 3.60
CA ALA A 246 -4.17 -6.13 4.47
C ALA A 246 -5.31 -7.15 4.30
N GLY A 247 -5.25 -7.99 3.25
CA GLY A 247 -6.25 -8.99 2.89
C GLY A 247 -6.23 -10.24 3.77
N HIS A 248 -7.06 -11.19 3.39
CA HIS A 248 -7.25 -12.47 4.06
C HIS A 248 -6.54 -13.63 3.36
N CYS A 249 -6.31 -13.51 2.06
CA CYS A 249 -5.64 -14.52 1.25
C CYS A 249 -4.12 -14.33 1.24
N MET A 250 -3.38 -15.41 0.99
CA MET A 250 -1.97 -15.33 0.63
C MET A 250 -1.86 -15.16 -0.89
N HIS A 251 -0.76 -14.58 -1.36
CA HIS A 251 -0.59 -14.28 -2.77
C HIS A 251 0.80 -14.62 -3.29
N SER A 252 0.89 -14.94 -4.57
CA SER A 252 2.15 -15.23 -5.28
C SER A 252 2.53 -14.02 -6.15
N VAL A 253 3.34 -13.11 -5.59
CA VAL A 253 3.77 -11.88 -6.27
C VAL A 253 4.77 -12.20 -7.37
N HIS A 254 4.48 -11.84 -8.63
CA HIS A 254 5.32 -12.13 -9.78
C HIS A 254 5.73 -10.86 -10.53
N PHE A 255 7.04 -10.73 -10.78
CA PHE A 255 7.64 -9.62 -11.51
C PHE A 255 8.16 -10.09 -12.86
N HIS A 256 7.82 -9.37 -13.92
CA HIS A 256 8.39 -9.57 -15.25
C HIS A 256 9.64 -8.74 -15.49
N ALA A 257 10.32 -9.01 -16.57
CA ALA A 257 11.60 -8.47 -17.03
C ALA A 257 12.78 -8.84 -16.14
N ASN A 258 12.73 -8.60 -14.84
CA ASN A 258 13.85 -8.89 -13.93
C ASN A 258 13.40 -9.62 -12.68
N HIS A 259 14.29 -10.44 -12.13
CA HIS A 259 14.12 -11.04 -10.82
C HIS A 259 14.41 -10.00 -9.72
N VAL A 260 13.55 -9.96 -8.72
CA VAL A 260 13.74 -9.08 -7.55
C VAL A 260 14.70 -9.68 -6.53
N GLU A 261 15.41 -8.83 -5.82
CA GLU A 261 16.19 -9.21 -4.65
C GLU A 261 15.29 -9.19 -3.42
N TRP A 262 15.10 -10.35 -2.82
CA TRP A 262 14.25 -10.50 -1.65
C TRP A 262 15.01 -10.12 -0.37
N LEU A 263 14.66 -8.97 0.25
CA LEU A 263 15.35 -8.40 1.42
C LEU A 263 14.75 -8.83 2.75
N ALA A 264 13.41 -8.82 2.87
CA ALA A 264 12.75 -9.16 4.13
C ALA A 264 11.35 -9.79 3.92
N ARG A 265 10.88 -10.53 4.91
CA ARG A 265 9.51 -11.04 5.02
C ARG A 265 9.01 -10.86 6.45
N ASN A 266 7.81 -10.32 6.62
CA ASN A 266 7.19 -10.06 7.92
C ASN A 266 8.13 -9.30 8.88
N GLY A 267 8.81 -8.28 8.37
CA GLY A 267 9.78 -7.49 9.11
C GLY A 267 11.09 -8.20 9.45
N GLN A 268 11.26 -9.47 9.05
CA GLN A 268 12.49 -10.22 9.30
C GLN A 268 13.43 -10.10 8.09
N ALA A 269 14.57 -9.47 8.31
CA ALA A 269 15.63 -9.37 7.31
C ALA A 269 16.18 -10.75 6.96
N ARG A 270 16.53 -10.95 5.69
CA ARG A 270 17.17 -12.17 5.24
C ARG A 270 18.67 -12.08 5.39
N ALA A 271 19.26 -13.16 5.90
CA ALA A 271 20.73 -13.32 5.95
C ALA A 271 21.33 -13.45 4.54
N ASP A 272 20.61 -14.17 3.64
CA ASP A 272 21.01 -14.35 2.25
C ASP A 272 19.97 -13.69 1.33
N VAL A 273 20.42 -12.80 0.47
CA VAL A 273 19.57 -12.17 -0.54
C VAL A 273 19.47 -13.08 -1.76
N TRP A 274 18.25 -13.53 -2.05
CA TRP A 274 17.98 -14.35 -3.22
C TRP A 274 17.29 -13.52 -4.30
N LYS A 275 17.67 -13.77 -5.56
CA LYS A 275 16.94 -13.26 -6.73
C LYS A 275 15.81 -14.22 -7.08
N LYS A 276 14.59 -13.73 -7.20
CA LYS A 276 13.37 -14.47 -7.52
C LYS A 276 12.45 -13.64 -8.41
N ASP A 277 11.75 -14.30 -9.29
CA ASP A 277 10.68 -13.71 -10.09
C ASP A 277 9.32 -13.78 -9.37
N THR A 278 9.14 -14.80 -8.54
CA THR A 278 7.90 -15.07 -7.82
C THR A 278 8.16 -15.29 -6.34
N LEU A 279 7.40 -14.61 -5.49
CA LEU A 279 7.52 -14.66 -4.04
C LEU A 279 6.15 -14.80 -3.38
N LEU A 280 6.09 -15.62 -2.32
CA LEU A 280 4.89 -15.75 -1.49
C LEU A 280 4.75 -14.55 -0.56
N LEU A 281 3.68 -13.76 -0.72
CA LEU A 281 3.21 -12.77 0.22
C LEU A 281 2.26 -13.44 1.23
N PRO A 282 2.65 -13.54 2.51
CA PRO A 282 1.79 -14.17 3.51
C PRO A 282 0.49 -13.41 3.71
N ASN A 283 -0.57 -14.10 4.12
CA ASN A 283 -1.85 -13.50 4.47
C ASN A 283 -1.81 -12.75 5.82
N ASN A 284 -2.92 -12.13 6.18
CA ASN A 284 -3.17 -11.58 7.51
C ASN A 284 -2.05 -10.68 8.05
N LYS A 285 -1.80 -9.55 7.39
CA LYS A 285 -0.77 -8.56 7.73
C LYS A 285 0.66 -9.00 7.36
N GLY A 286 0.80 -9.98 6.48
CA GLY A 286 2.09 -10.39 5.95
C GLY A 286 2.74 -9.29 5.12
N SER A 287 4.07 -9.31 5.03
CA SER A 287 4.84 -8.35 4.22
C SER A 287 5.98 -9.00 3.47
N LEU A 288 6.34 -8.36 2.36
CA LEU A 288 7.55 -8.61 1.59
C LEU A 288 8.21 -7.27 1.28
N ASP A 289 9.54 -7.22 1.42
CA ASP A 289 10.35 -6.10 0.98
C ASP A 289 11.36 -6.61 -0.04
N VAL A 290 11.32 -6.02 -1.25
CA VAL A 290 12.15 -6.44 -2.37
C VAL A 290 12.80 -5.24 -3.06
N ILE A 291 13.98 -5.46 -3.65
CA ILE A 291 14.54 -4.54 -4.65
C ILE A 291 14.20 -5.05 -6.03
N TYR A 292 13.54 -4.22 -6.83
CA TYR A 292 13.43 -4.42 -8.26
C TYR A 292 14.62 -3.72 -8.96
N PRO A 293 15.55 -4.49 -9.57
CA PRO A 293 16.65 -3.91 -10.32
C PRO A 293 16.19 -3.63 -11.75
N TYR A 294 16.49 -2.44 -12.29
CA TYR A 294 16.27 -2.14 -13.69
C TYR A 294 17.51 -2.55 -14.50
N GLU A 295 17.63 -3.85 -14.75
CA GLU A 295 18.67 -4.43 -15.59
C GLU A 295 18.10 -4.68 -16.99
N VAL A 296 18.95 -4.76 -18.02
CA VAL A 296 18.51 -5.22 -19.35
C VAL A 296 17.92 -6.62 -19.19
N PRO A 297 16.66 -6.87 -19.56
CA PRO A 297 16.04 -8.17 -19.36
C PRO A 297 16.86 -9.28 -20.03
N PRO A 298 17.26 -10.33 -19.31
CA PRO A 298 18.25 -11.30 -19.79
C PRO A 298 17.79 -12.09 -21.01
N ASP A 299 16.48 -12.30 -21.16
CA ASP A 299 15.89 -13.10 -22.22
C ASP A 299 15.31 -12.25 -23.37
N SER A 300 15.51 -10.92 -23.35
CA SER A 300 15.04 -10.04 -24.42
C SER A 300 15.94 -10.08 -25.65
N TRP A 301 15.34 -10.24 -26.85
CA TRP A 301 16.03 -10.12 -28.13
C TRP A 301 15.17 -9.41 -29.16
N PRO A 302 15.62 -8.28 -29.74
CA PRO A 302 16.83 -7.54 -29.36
C PRO A 302 16.76 -7.04 -27.91
N GLN A 303 17.91 -6.66 -27.34
CA GLN A 303 17.96 -6.16 -25.95
C GLN A 303 17.04 -4.95 -25.78
N VAL A 304 16.14 -5.02 -24.81
CA VAL A 304 15.16 -3.99 -24.51
C VAL A 304 15.68 -3.13 -23.35
N THR A 305 15.78 -1.82 -23.59
CA THR A 305 16.19 -0.84 -22.57
C THR A 305 15.07 0.13 -22.20
N THR A 306 13.99 0.11 -22.97
CA THR A 306 12.78 0.93 -22.75
C THR A 306 11.55 0.09 -23.01
N GLY A 307 10.39 0.50 -22.44
CA GLY A 307 9.12 -0.19 -22.64
C GLY A 307 8.41 -0.49 -21.33
N SER A 308 7.31 -1.21 -21.41
CA SER A 308 6.52 -1.59 -20.25
C SER A 308 6.34 -3.11 -20.19
N PHE A 309 6.48 -3.65 -18.99
CA PHE A 309 6.29 -5.07 -18.70
C PHE A 309 5.17 -5.22 -17.67
N PRO A 310 4.38 -6.29 -17.70
CA PRO A 310 3.38 -6.54 -16.67
C PRO A 310 4.06 -6.91 -15.34
N MET A 311 3.37 -6.61 -14.27
CA MET A 311 3.57 -7.20 -12.95
C MET A 311 2.22 -7.68 -12.48
N HIS A 312 2.11 -8.91 -12.02
CA HIS A 312 0.85 -9.47 -11.57
C HIS A 312 1.06 -10.54 -10.49
N PHE A 313 -0.04 -10.98 -9.91
CA PHE A 313 -0.01 -12.07 -8.95
C PHE A 313 -0.42 -13.37 -9.66
N HIS A 314 0.27 -14.47 -9.34
CA HIS A 314 0.10 -15.75 -10.03
C HIS A 314 -1.12 -16.55 -9.61
N ASP A 315 -1.82 -16.12 -8.55
CA ASP A 315 -3.09 -16.75 -8.16
C ASP A 315 -4.17 -16.31 -9.16
N GLU A 316 -4.62 -17.16 -10.03
CA GLU A 316 -5.52 -16.88 -11.16
C GLU A 316 -6.72 -16.00 -10.76
N MET A 317 -7.37 -16.32 -9.63
CA MET A 317 -8.51 -15.55 -9.15
C MET A 317 -8.16 -14.10 -8.83
N THR A 318 -6.91 -13.81 -8.42
CA THR A 318 -6.47 -12.45 -8.06
C THR A 318 -6.28 -11.55 -9.27
N GLN A 319 -6.33 -12.12 -10.48
CA GLN A 319 -6.29 -11.40 -11.75
C GLN A 319 -7.70 -11.15 -12.30
N THR A 320 -8.72 -11.16 -11.45
CA THR A 320 -10.11 -10.91 -11.83
C THR A 320 -10.73 -9.78 -11.00
N ALA A 321 -11.86 -9.26 -11.48
CA ALA A 321 -12.76 -8.40 -10.73
C ALA A 321 -14.22 -8.86 -10.93
N GLY A 322 -15.12 -8.62 -9.96
CA GLY A 322 -16.52 -9.00 -10.04
C GLY A 322 -16.76 -10.51 -10.20
N GLY A 323 -15.77 -11.34 -9.85
CA GLY A 323 -15.83 -12.79 -10.00
C GLY A 323 -15.66 -13.31 -11.43
N GLY A 324 -15.31 -12.44 -12.40
CA GLY A 324 -15.21 -12.89 -13.78
C GLY A 324 -14.48 -11.99 -14.78
N LEU A 325 -14.37 -10.70 -14.53
CA LEU A 325 -13.61 -9.80 -15.40
C LEU A 325 -12.12 -10.14 -15.32
N TYR A 326 -11.55 -10.55 -16.41
CA TYR A 326 -10.15 -10.92 -16.58
C TYR A 326 -9.55 -10.03 -17.69
N GLN A 327 -8.41 -9.49 -17.59
CA GLN A 327 -7.38 -9.45 -16.57
C GLN A 327 -7.45 -8.15 -15.77
N PHE A 328 -7.92 -8.23 -14.54
CA PHE A 328 -7.98 -7.14 -13.57
C PHE A 328 -7.27 -7.56 -12.27
N GLY A 329 -7.51 -6.85 -11.18
CA GLY A 329 -7.12 -7.30 -9.85
C GLY A 329 -5.70 -6.89 -9.45
N LEU A 330 -4.95 -7.82 -8.90
CA LEU A 330 -3.58 -7.59 -8.41
C LEU A 330 -2.58 -7.57 -9.57
N ALA A 331 -2.59 -6.49 -10.30
CA ALA A 331 -1.68 -6.27 -11.42
C ALA A 331 -1.26 -4.79 -11.50
N THR A 332 -0.11 -4.53 -12.11
CA THR A 332 0.40 -3.21 -12.47
C THR A 332 1.45 -3.33 -13.56
N THR A 333 2.17 -2.27 -13.86
CA THR A 333 3.21 -2.25 -14.88
C THR A 333 4.57 -1.87 -14.31
N ILE A 334 5.61 -2.31 -14.99
CA ILE A 334 7.00 -1.94 -14.76
C ILE A 334 7.48 -1.24 -16.02
N ALA A 335 7.76 0.05 -15.92
CA ALA A 335 8.17 0.87 -17.05
C ALA A 335 9.68 1.14 -17.01
N PHE A 336 10.34 0.83 -18.11
CA PHE A 336 11.74 1.17 -18.39
C PHE A 336 11.77 2.44 -19.25
N LYS A 337 12.49 3.47 -18.78
CA LYS A 337 12.59 4.80 -19.39
C LYS A 337 13.94 5.04 -20.07
#